data_61739c2ebb7351b13594b448819a8845
#
_entry.id   61739c2ebb7351b13594b448819a8845
#
_cell.length_a   1.000
_cell.length_b   1.000
_cell.length_c   1.000
_cell.angle_alpha   90.00
_cell.angle_beta   90.00
_cell.angle_gamma   90.00
#
_symmetry.space_group_name_H-M   'P 1'
#
loop_
_entity.id
_entity.type
_entity.pdbx_description
1 polymer ?
#
loop_
_entity_poly.entity_id
_entity_poly.type
_entity_poly.pdbx_seq_one_letter_code
_entity_poly.pdbx_strand_id
1 'polypeptide(L)'
;MAHTQLRWEDVNQFEEIEGYGQTVWRHDGQYYFITEEGGIAPQRVVYELSDELFQLLDSGQKTPSEIHFKLQNDAWPPTEEEKIKHRKDKIKKHPMTLIFNPNSRDIFSFEELKHLIPIAEEKYVASYGSLPDDYVSPLK
;
A
#
# COMPACT_ATOMS: atom_id res chain seq x y z
N MET A 1 12.97 -3.34 -15.56
CA MET A 1 11.64 -2.71 -15.49
C MET A 1 10.68 -3.42 -16.41
N ALA A 2 9.44 -3.60 -15.98
CA ALA A 2 8.41 -4.30 -16.75
C ALA A 2 7.75 -3.42 -17.81
N HIS A 3 8.02 -2.13 -17.77
CA HIS A 3 7.44 -1.17 -18.70
C HIS A 3 7.99 -1.37 -20.10
N THR A 4 7.14 -1.37 -21.13
CA THR A 4 7.54 -1.57 -22.52
C THR A 4 7.31 -0.30 -23.33
N GLN A 5 7.87 -0.27 -24.55
CA GLN A 5 7.58 0.77 -25.53
C GLN A 5 6.41 0.41 -26.43
N LEU A 6 5.81 -0.77 -26.24
CA LEU A 6 4.65 -1.20 -27.01
C LEU A 6 3.44 -0.36 -26.66
N ARG A 7 2.57 -0.19 -27.66
CA ARG A 7 1.31 0.53 -27.53
C ARG A 7 0.15 -0.42 -27.62
N TRP A 8 -1.03 0.04 -27.21
CA TRP A 8 -2.25 -0.74 -27.35
C TRP A 8 -2.46 -1.22 -28.78
N GLU A 9 -2.16 -0.36 -29.75
CA GLU A 9 -2.32 -0.69 -31.18
C GLU A 9 -1.44 -1.86 -31.60
N ASP A 10 -0.32 -2.07 -30.93
CA ASP A 10 0.56 -3.21 -31.20
C ASP A 10 0.01 -4.48 -30.55
N VAL A 11 -0.44 -4.36 -29.30
CA VAL A 11 -0.85 -5.51 -28.49
C VAL A 11 -2.22 -6.06 -28.88
N ASN A 12 -3.13 -5.22 -29.37
CA ASN A 12 -4.47 -5.67 -29.73
C ASN A 12 -4.48 -6.70 -30.87
N GLN A 13 -3.34 -6.91 -31.53
CA GLN A 13 -3.14 -7.94 -32.55
C GLN A 13 -2.56 -9.23 -31.97
N PHE A 14 -2.17 -9.23 -30.68
CA PHE A 14 -1.65 -10.41 -30.01
C PHE A 14 -2.79 -11.32 -29.57
N GLU A 15 -2.44 -12.45 -28.94
CA GLU A 15 -3.44 -13.36 -28.41
C GLU A 15 -3.95 -12.86 -27.07
N GLU A 16 -5.24 -12.57 -26.99
CA GLU A 16 -5.87 -12.22 -25.72
C GLU A 16 -6.05 -13.46 -24.86
N ILE A 17 -5.68 -13.39 -23.58
CA ILE A 17 -5.91 -14.47 -22.63
C ILE A 17 -7.31 -14.26 -22.04
N GLU A 18 -8.19 -15.22 -22.24
CA GLU A 18 -9.57 -15.15 -21.78
C GLU A 18 -9.66 -15.13 -20.26
N GLY A 19 -10.66 -14.43 -19.74
CA GLY A 19 -10.94 -14.34 -18.32
C GLY A 19 -10.40 -13.11 -17.63
N TYR A 20 -9.68 -12.24 -18.36
CA TYR A 20 -9.05 -11.05 -17.78
C TYR A 20 -9.55 -9.73 -18.37
N GLY A 21 -10.62 -9.77 -19.16
CA GLY A 21 -11.25 -8.55 -19.69
C GLY A 21 -10.33 -7.66 -20.49
N GLN A 22 -9.58 -8.24 -21.42
CA GLN A 22 -8.62 -7.53 -22.29
C GLN A 22 -7.40 -6.98 -21.53
N THR A 23 -7.14 -7.47 -20.33
CA THR A 23 -6.00 -7.02 -19.52
C THR A 23 -4.74 -7.82 -19.78
N VAL A 24 -4.86 -9.12 -20.07
CA VAL A 24 -3.71 -10.03 -20.23
C VAL A 24 -3.66 -10.54 -21.68
N TRP A 25 -2.48 -10.43 -22.28
CA TRP A 25 -2.22 -10.81 -23.67
C TRP A 25 -0.93 -11.62 -23.75
N ARG A 26 -0.78 -12.36 -24.85
CA ARG A 26 0.42 -13.18 -25.08
C ARG A 26 0.89 -13.06 -26.52
N HIS A 27 2.20 -12.99 -26.71
CA HIS A 27 2.81 -12.99 -28.04
C HIS A 27 4.22 -13.57 -27.96
N ASP A 28 4.52 -14.56 -28.79
CA ASP A 28 5.84 -15.23 -28.84
C ASP A 28 6.32 -15.73 -27.47
N GLY A 29 5.39 -16.29 -26.68
CA GLY A 29 5.73 -16.82 -25.34
C GLY A 29 5.87 -15.79 -24.26
N GLN A 30 5.70 -14.52 -24.58
CA GLN A 30 5.76 -13.43 -23.60
C GLN A 30 4.35 -12.97 -23.27
N TYR A 31 4.05 -12.82 -21.97
CA TYR A 31 2.79 -12.26 -21.49
C TYR A 31 2.91 -10.76 -21.36
N TYR A 32 1.78 -10.08 -21.52
CA TYR A 32 1.67 -8.62 -21.39
C TYR A 32 0.48 -8.27 -20.53
N PHE A 33 0.64 -7.25 -19.73
CA PHE A 33 -0.42 -6.72 -18.85
C PHE A 33 -0.72 -5.29 -19.29
N ILE A 34 -1.99 -5.04 -19.61
CA ILE A 34 -2.42 -3.74 -20.12
C ILE A 34 -3.42 -3.13 -19.14
N THR A 35 -3.21 -1.88 -18.78
CA THR A 35 -4.09 -1.17 -17.88
C THR A 35 -4.11 0.31 -18.23
N GLU A 36 -5.05 1.05 -17.66
CA GLU A 36 -5.12 2.49 -17.83
C GLU A 36 -4.46 3.18 -16.64
N GLU A 37 -3.61 4.13 -16.93
CA GLU A 37 -2.92 4.95 -15.92
C GLU A 37 -3.06 6.41 -16.28
N GLY A 38 -2.99 7.27 -15.25
CA GLY A 38 -3.15 8.69 -15.40
C GLY A 38 -4.45 9.16 -14.78
N GLY A 39 -4.49 10.43 -14.38
CA GLY A 39 -5.64 11.00 -13.69
C GLY A 39 -6.74 11.49 -14.63
N ILE A 40 -6.56 12.72 -15.14
CA ILE A 40 -7.59 13.40 -15.93
C ILE A 40 -7.70 12.81 -17.34
N ALA A 41 -6.58 12.35 -17.91
CA ALA A 41 -6.53 11.75 -19.25
C ALA A 41 -5.85 10.38 -19.17
N PRO A 42 -6.59 9.32 -18.74
CA PRO A 42 -5.98 8.00 -18.61
C PRO A 42 -5.51 7.46 -19.97
N GLN A 43 -4.34 6.83 -19.96
CA GLN A 43 -3.75 6.21 -21.15
C GLN A 43 -3.52 4.74 -20.89
N ARG A 44 -3.67 3.93 -21.94
CA ARG A 44 -3.36 2.50 -21.86
C ARG A 44 -1.85 2.31 -21.85
N VAL A 45 -1.39 1.60 -20.83
CA VAL A 45 0.03 1.31 -20.62
C VAL A 45 0.24 -0.18 -20.73
N VAL A 46 1.31 -0.59 -21.40
CA VAL A 46 1.64 -1.99 -21.61
C VAL A 46 2.87 -2.35 -20.79
N TYR A 47 2.73 -3.38 -19.96
CA TYR A 47 3.84 -3.95 -19.17
C TYR A 47 4.16 -5.34 -19.64
N GLU A 48 5.43 -5.72 -19.60
CA GLU A 48 5.80 -7.12 -19.74
C GLU A 48 5.41 -7.86 -18.46
N LEU A 49 4.74 -9.00 -18.62
CA LEU A 49 4.30 -9.81 -17.50
C LEU A 49 5.14 -11.10 -17.50
N SER A 50 5.96 -11.29 -16.48
CA SER A 50 6.78 -12.49 -16.38
C SER A 50 5.90 -13.73 -16.20
N ASP A 51 6.45 -14.90 -16.52
CA ASP A 51 5.74 -16.17 -16.33
C ASP A 51 5.36 -16.33 -14.85
N GLU A 52 6.25 -15.96 -13.94
CA GLU A 52 6.01 -16.04 -12.51
C GLU A 52 4.83 -15.18 -12.08
N LEU A 53 4.77 -13.93 -12.54
CA LEU A 53 3.66 -13.03 -12.22
C LEU A 53 2.35 -13.52 -12.85
N PHE A 54 2.41 -14.05 -14.07
CA PHE A 54 1.23 -14.63 -14.70
C PHE A 54 0.70 -15.81 -13.90
N GLN A 55 1.59 -16.69 -13.40
CA GLN A 55 1.16 -17.83 -12.59
C GLN A 55 0.49 -17.37 -11.30
N LEU A 56 1.00 -16.33 -10.66
CA LEU A 56 0.38 -15.77 -9.46
C LEU A 56 -1.02 -15.23 -9.75
N LEU A 57 -1.19 -14.58 -10.88
CA LEU A 57 -2.48 -14.05 -11.31
C LEU A 57 -3.44 -15.17 -11.68
N ASP A 58 -2.99 -16.14 -12.47
CA ASP A 58 -3.82 -17.23 -12.95
C ASP A 58 -4.26 -18.19 -11.86
N SER A 59 -3.41 -18.40 -10.85
CA SER A 59 -3.72 -19.25 -9.70
C SER A 59 -4.64 -18.57 -8.68
N GLY A 60 -4.88 -17.27 -8.82
CA GLY A 60 -5.67 -16.50 -7.87
C GLY A 60 -4.95 -16.07 -6.62
N GLN A 61 -3.64 -16.32 -6.53
CA GLN A 61 -2.85 -15.89 -5.37
C GLN A 61 -2.69 -14.38 -5.29
N LYS A 62 -2.73 -13.71 -6.44
CA LYS A 62 -2.65 -12.25 -6.54
C LYS A 62 -3.76 -11.74 -7.45
N THR A 63 -4.31 -10.59 -7.10
CA THR A 63 -5.34 -9.92 -7.90
C THR A 63 -4.70 -9.08 -9.01
N PRO A 64 -5.47 -8.72 -10.06
CA PRO A 64 -4.96 -7.79 -11.08
C PRO A 64 -4.46 -6.47 -10.49
N SER A 65 -5.11 -5.94 -9.47
CA SER A 65 -4.67 -4.71 -8.80
C SER A 65 -3.32 -4.87 -8.13
N GLU A 66 -3.08 -6.01 -7.47
CA GLU A 66 -1.81 -6.30 -6.84
C GLU A 66 -0.70 -6.47 -7.89
N ILE A 67 -0.99 -7.15 -9.00
CA ILE A 67 -0.06 -7.30 -10.11
C ILE A 67 0.30 -5.93 -10.70
N HIS A 68 -0.69 -5.08 -10.91
CA HIS A 68 -0.47 -3.72 -11.41
C HIS A 68 0.46 -2.93 -10.49
N PHE A 69 0.22 -3.01 -9.18
CA PHE A 69 1.08 -2.35 -8.20
C PHE A 69 2.53 -2.84 -8.30
N LYS A 70 2.71 -4.16 -8.40
CA LYS A 70 4.04 -4.77 -8.54
C LYS A 70 4.75 -4.30 -9.80
N LEU A 71 4.02 -4.21 -10.91
CA LEU A 71 4.59 -3.77 -12.18
C LEU A 71 4.99 -2.29 -12.14
N GLN A 72 4.22 -1.45 -11.45
CA GLN A 72 4.51 -0.02 -11.34
C GLN A 72 5.68 0.27 -10.39
N ASN A 73 5.76 -0.45 -9.29
CA ASN A 73 6.64 -0.08 -8.17
C ASN A 73 7.77 -1.07 -7.92
N ASP A 74 7.80 -2.18 -8.64
CA ASP A 74 8.74 -3.29 -8.45
C ASP A 74 8.74 -3.81 -7.00
N ALA A 75 7.56 -3.75 -6.37
CA ALA A 75 7.34 -4.19 -5.00
C ALA A 75 5.87 -4.52 -4.81
N TRP A 76 5.59 -5.46 -3.89
CA TRP A 76 4.20 -5.79 -3.55
C TRP A 76 3.59 -4.72 -2.64
N PRO A 77 2.26 -4.50 -2.72
CA PRO A 77 1.63 -3.57 -1.79
C PRO A 77 1.79 -4.05 -0.35
N PRO A 78 1.95 -3.12 0.62
CA PRO A 78 2.12 -3.51 2.01
C PRO A 78 0.87 -4.22 2.55
N THR A 79 1.09 -5.24 3.38
CA THR A 79 0.01 -5.93 4.08
C THR A 79 -0.55 -5.02 5.18
N GLU A 80 -1.74 -5.38 5.72
CA GLU A 80 -2.31 -4.65 6.85
C GLU A 80 -1.38 -4.65 8.05
N GLU A 81 -0.70 -5.77 8.30
CA GLU A 81 0.29 -5.87 9.38
C GLU A 81 1.46 -4.90 9.16
N GLU A 82 1.96 -4.82 7.93
CA GLU A 82 3.05 -3.90 7.60
C GLU A 82 2.62 -2.44 7.74
N LYS A 83 1.40 -2.12 7.31
CA LYS A 83 0.84 -0.77 7.45
C LYS A 83 0.73 -0.37 8.92
N ILE A 84 0.26 -1.27 9.76
CA ILE A 84 0.14 -1.04 11.21
C ILE A 84 1.52 -0.84 11.82
N LYS A 85 2.48 -1.68 11.45
CA LYS A 85 3.87 -1.56 11.93
C LYS A 85 4.47 -0.20 11.58
N HIS A 86 4.31 0.24 10.34
CA HIS A 86 4.80 1.56 9.91
C HIS A 86 4.16 2.69 10.70
N ARG A 87 2.85 2.59 10.94
CA ARG A 87 2.12 3.58 11.72
C ARG A 87 2.61 3.63 13.16
N LYS A 88 2.82 2.45 13.78
CA LYS A 88 3.37 2.36 15.13
C LYS A 88 4.75 2.99 15.22
N ASP A 89 5.63 2.68 14.27
CA ASP A 89 6.99 3.23 14.26
C ASP A 89 6.97 4.75 14.15
N LYS A 90 6.10 5.29 13.33
CA LYS A 90 5.95 6.74 13.17
C LYS A 90 5.47 7.39 14.47
N ILE A 91 4.49 6.79 15.14
CA ILE A 91 3.95 7.29 16.39
C ILE A 91 5.01 7.22 17.51
N LYS A 92 5.80 6.14 17.54
CA LYS A 92 6.90 6.01 18.52
C LYS A 92 7.94 7.11 18.37
N LYS A 93 8.16 7.60 17.15
CA LYS A 93 9.05 8.74 16.91
C LYS A 93 8.42 10.06 17.34
N HIS A 94 7.09 10.14 17.36
CA HIS A 94 6.34 11.34 17.72
C HIS A 94 5.23 10.98 18.70
N PRO A 95 5.58 10.61 19.95
CA PRO A 95 4.60 10.07 20.92
C PRO A 95 3.44 11.01 21.25
N MET A 96 3.62 12.31 21.10
CA MET A 96 2.54 13.26 21.35
C MET A 96 1.32 13.03 20.44
N THR A 97 1.49 12.30 19.34
CA THR A 97 0.38 11.92 18.46
C THR A 97 -0.70 11.15 19.24
N LEU A 98 -0.30 10.38 20.26
CA LEU A 98 -1.25 9.64 21.11
C LEU A 98 -2.18 10.57 21.90
N ILE A 99 -1.76 11.81 22.10
CA ILE A 99 -2.57 12.83 22.82
C ILE A 99 -3.38 13.64 21.81
N PHE A 100 -2.75 14.08 20.71
CA PHE A 100 -3.43 14.86 19.68
C PHE A 100 -4.52 14.07 18.96
N ASN A 101 -4.29 12.77 18.73
CA ASN A 101 -5.22 11.90 18.01
C ASN A 101 -5.54 10.65 18.83
N PRO A 102 -6.61 10.70 19.66
CA PRO A 102 -6.96 9.54 20.48
C PRO A 102 -7.18 8.25 19.70
N ASN A 103 -7.63 8.33 18.44
CA ASN A 103 -7.84 7.16 17.63
C ASN A 103 -6.53 6.43 17.32
N SER A 104 -5.39 7.09 17.38
CA SER A 104 -4.09 6.47 17.14
C SER A 104 -3.74 5.43 18.18
N ARG A 105 -4.41 5.44 19.35
CA ARG A 105 -4.19 4.48 20.44
C ARG A 105 -4.71 3.08 20.11
N ASP A 106 -5.64 2.98 19.17
CA ASP A 106 -6.34 1.73 18.87
C ASP A 106 -5.43 0.63 18.31
N ILE A 107 -4.31 1.01 17.72
CA ILE A 107 -3.37 0.03 17.13
C ILE A 107 -2.35 -0.50 18.14
N PHE A 108 -2.35 0.04 19.38
CA PHE A 108 -1.42 -0.37 20.43
C PHE A 108 -2.12 -1.21 21.49
N SER A 109 -1.39 -2.18 22.05
CA SER A 109 -1.86 -2.92 23.21
C SER A 109 -1.77 -2.04 24.47
N PHE A 110 -2.46 -2.46 25.54
CA PHE A 110 -2.40 -1.76 26.80
C PHE A 110 -0.96 -1.70 27.35
N GLU A 111 -0.22 -2.80 27.19
CA GLU A 111 1.18 -2.86 27.62
C GLU A 111 2.06 -1.86 26.84
N GLU A 112 1.83 -1.74 25.55
CA GLU A 112 2.54 -0.75 24.74
C GLU A 112 2.21 0.66 25.17
N LEU A 113 0.94 0.94 25.46
CA LEU A 113 0.51 2.27 25.92
C LEU A 113 1.09 2.62 27.29
N LYS A 114 1.26 1.64 28.19
CA LYS A 114 1.90 1.87 29.49
C LYS A 114 3.30 2.48 29.35
N HIS A 115 4.00 2.13 28.28
CA HIS A 115 5.34 2.67 28.02
C HIS A 115 5.29 4.00 27.28
N LEU A 116 4.34 4.16 26.35
CA LEU A 116 4.30 5.31 25.45
C LEU A 116 3.57 6.51 26.04
N ILE A 117 2.49 6.30 26.79
CA ILE A 117 1.68 7.40 27.32
C ILE A 117 2.45 8.30 28.27
N PRO A 118 3.22 7.79 29.25
CA PRO A 118 4.00 8.68 30.10
C PRO A 118 4.99 9.54 29.31
N ILE A 119 5.61 8.99 28.28
CA ILE A 119 6.53 9.72 27.42
C ILE A 119 5.79 10.82 26.65
N ALA A 120 4.61 10.47 26.11
CA ALA A 120 3.78 11.42 25.37
C ALA A 120 3.33 12.58 26.28
N GLU A 121 2.88 12.26 27.48
CA GLU A 121 2.45 13.27 28.44
C GLU A 121 3.59 14.20 28.84
N GLU A 122 4.76 13.64 29.14
CA GLU A 122 5.94 14.42 29.48
C GLU A 122 6.35 15.38 28.37
N LYS A 123 6.39 14.88 27.13
CA LYS A 123 6.74 15.70 25.97
C LYS A 123 5.71 16.79 25.72
N TYR A 124 4.43 16.47 25.90
CA TYR A 124 3.36 17.44 25.72
C TYR A 124 3.48 18.59 26.73
N VAL A 125 3.67 18.26 28.02
CA VAL A 125 3.83 19.26 29.07
C VAL A 125 5.07 20.11 28.82
N ALA A 126 6.17 19.49 28.39
CA ALA A 126 7.40 20.23 28.09
C ALA A 126 7.19 21.22 26.94
N SER A 127 6.33 20.92 26.00
CA SER A 127 6.07 21.78 24.82
C SER A 127 4.99 22.83 25.09
N TYR A 128 3.95 22.48 25.84
CA TYR A 128 2.75 23.31 26.01
C TYR A 128 2.44 23.72 27.43
N GLY A 129 3.24 23.27 28.41
CA GLY A 129 3.10 23.64 29.81
C GLY A 129 2.14 22.80 30.63
N SER A 130 1.11 22.24 30.01
CA SER A 130 0.12 21.38 30.67
C SER A 130 -0.59 20.51 29.67
N LEU A 131 -1.21 19.44 30.15
CA LEU A 131 -2.04 18.56 29.29
C LEU A 131 -3.34 19.26 28.91
N PRO A 132 -3.99 18.83 27.80
CA PRO A 132 -5.30 19.40 27.43
C PRO A 132 -6.33 19.22 28.55
N ASP A 133 -7.24 20.18 28.69
CA ASP A 133 -8.27 20.15 29.74
C ASP A 133 -9.19 18.96 29.64
N ASP A 134 -9.47 18.51 28.39
CA ASP A 134 -10.34 17.37 28.13
C ASP A 134 -9.59 16.05 28.01
N TYR A 135 -8.31 16.05 28.30
CA TYR A 135 -7.48 14.85 28.17
C TYR A 135 -7.80 13.82 29.26
N VAL A 136 -8.03 12.59 28.81
CA VAL A 136 -8.21 11.44 29.71
C VAL A 136 -7.18 10.39 29.34
N SER A 137 -6.40 9.97 30.33
CA SER A 137 -5.37 8.96 30.10
C SER A 137 -6.00 7.60 29.74
N PRO A 138 -5.51 6.94 28.67
CA PRO A 138 -5.99 5.60 28.33
C PRO A 138 -5.57 4.53 29.34
N LEU A 139 -4.73 4.87 30.29
CA LEU A 139 -4.27 3.95 31.34
C LEU A 139 -5.17 3.93 32.58
N LYS A 140 -6.17 4.81 32.64
CA LYS A 140 -7.09 4.93 33.79
C LYS A 140 -8.45 4.30 33.47
#